data_a6369f6418e9389a324e4ea9a40932a9
#
_entry.id   a6369f6418e9389a324e4ea9a40932a9
#
_cell.length_a   1.000
_cell.length_b   1.000
_cell.length_c   1.000
_cell.angle_alpha   90.00
_cell.angle_beta   90.00
_cell.angle_gamma   90.00
#
_symmetry.space_group_name_H-M   'P 1'
#
loop_
_entity.id
_entity.type
_entity.pdbx_description
1 polymer ?
#
loop_
_entity_poly.entity_id
_entity_poly.type
_entity_poly.pdbx_seq_one_letter_code
_entity_poly.pdbx_strand_id
1 'polypeptide(L)'
;MKSMLKPNSLRKALTDAVPALRTNPDMLRIFIDNGNNTATLARSLSFEKRYTLNVVVTDFTEDIDLLFVPVMAWLRVNQPDIMTTEEGRKKGFVWYADINNDSSLDVSISLLLTERTLVKEADGALHVENIPEPPPPGPVTRPVEMWSNGERVSKWDE
;
A
#
# COMPACT_ATOMS: atom_id res chain seq x y z
N MET A 1 8.59 -15.55 -6.43
CA MET A 1 7.18 -15.70 -6.78
C MET A 1 6.64 -14.37 -7.29
N LYS A 2 5.99 -14.40 -8.46
CA LYS A 2 5.55 -13.16 -9.15
C LYS A 2 4.03 -12.99 -9.17
N SER A 3 3.28 -13.78 -8.40
CA SER A 3 1.82 -13.81 -8.47
C SER A 3 1.15 -12.63 -7.79
N MET A 4 1.81 -11.99 -6.81
CA MET A 4 1.29 -10.81 -6.11
C MET A 4 2.35 -9.71 -6.14
N LEU A 5 1.92 -8.52 -6.52
CA LEU A 5 2.85 -7.41 -6.75
C LEU A 5 3.14 -6.62 -5.47
N LYS A 6 2.10 -6.39 -4.66
CA LYS A 6 2.20 -5.47 -3.53
C LYS A 6 3.07 -5.98 -2.37
N PRO A 7 3.00 -7.25 -1.95
CA PRO A 7 3.84 -7.70 -0.84
C PRO A 7 5.34 -7.56 -1.11
N ASN A 8 5.79 -7.97 -2.30
CA ASN A 8 7.21 -7.86 -2.66
C ASN A 8 7.64 -6.40 -2.84
N SER A 9 6.76 -5.57 -3.39
CA SER A 9 6.99 -4.13 -3.55
C SER A 9 7.17 -3.45 -2.20
N LEU A 10 6.32 -3.77 -1.23
CA LEU A 10 6.43 -3.21 0.12
C LEU A 10 7.71 -3.67 0.83
N ARG A 11 8.06 -4.95 0.71
CA ARG A 11 9.31 -5.48 1.27
C ARG A 11 10.50 -4.69 0.74
N LYS A 12 10.54 -4.46 -0.57
CA LYS A 12 11.61 -3.68 -1.20
C LYS A 12 11.64 -2.25 -0.67
N ALA A 13 10.48 -1.60 -0.58
CA ALA A 13 10.39 -0.22 -0.09
C ALA A 13 10.91 -0.09 1.34
N LEU A 14 10.54 -1.03 2.22
CA LEU A 14 11.01 -1.03 3.61
C LEU A 14 12.50 -1.33 3.70
N THR A 15 12.99 -2.28 2.94
CA THR A 15 14.42 -2.63 2.92
C THR A 15 15.27 -1.46 2.41
N ASP A 16 14.78 -0.75 1.39
CA ASP A 16 15.50 0.40 0.84
C ASP A 16 15.51 1.60 1.81
N ALA A 17 14.40 1.82 2.52
CA ALA A 17 14.24 3.00 3.36
C ALA A 17 14.80 2.84 4.78
N VAL A 18 14.85 1.62 5.31
CA VAL A 18 15.20 1.34 6.71
C VAL A 18 16.53 0.58 6.76
N PRO A 19 17.64 1.24 7.14
CA PRO A 19 18.94 0.59 7.13
C PRO A 19 19.02 -0.66 7.99
N ALA A 20 18.35 -0.69 9.14
CA ALA A 20 18.32 -1.87 10.01
C ALA A 20 17.79 -3.11 9.30
N LEU A 21 16.80 -2.94 8.42
CA LEU A 21 16.19 -4.05 7.67
C LEU A 21 17.10 -4.52 6.52
N ARG A 22 17.93 -3.65 6.00
CA ARG A 22 18.96 -4.06 5.02
C ARG A 22 20.04 -4.90 5.67
N THR A 23 20.46 -4.48 6.85
CA THR A 23 21.52 -5.16 7.60
C THR A 23 21.04 -6.49 8.18
N ASN A 24 19.81 -6.52 8.66
CA ASN A 24 19.22 -7.68 9.31
C ASN A 24 17.86 -8.02 8.66
N PRO A 25 17.85 -8.66 7.47
CA PRO A 25 16.59 -8.98 6.78
C PRO A 25 15.65 -9.87 7.59
N ASP A 26 16.20 -10.67 8.50
CA ASP A 26 15.41 -11.59 9.34
C ASP A 26 14.53 -10.86 10.36
N MET A 27 14.79 -9.57 10.61
CA MET A 27 13.92 -8.76 11.46
C MET A 27 12.55 -8.50 10.82
N LEU A 28 12.45 -8.58 9.50
CA LEU A 28 11.24 -8.30 8.75
C LEU A 28 10.57 -9.59 8.31
N ARG A 29 9.33 -9.75 8.72
CA ARG A 29 8.47 -10.84 8.29
C ARG A 29 7.19 -10.28 7.70
N ILE A 30 6.83 -10.76 6.52
CA ILE A 30 5.62 -10.34 5.82
C ILE A 30 4.79 -11.58 5.51
N PHE A 31 3.50 -11.55 5.86
CA PHE A 31 2.59 -12.64 5.56
C PHE A 31 1.17 -12.13 5.36
N ILE A 32 0.36 -12.95 4.70
CA ILE A 32 -1.01 -12.60 4.31
C ILE A 32 -1.99 -13.46 5.09
N ASP A 33 -3.06 -12.84 5.56
CA ASP A 33 -4.22 -13.56 6.08
C ASP A 33 -5.52 -12.85 5.68
N ASN A 34 -6.66 -13.45 6.04
CA ASN A 34 -7.99 -12.89 5.78
C ASN A 34 -8.23 -12.53 4.31
N GLY A 35 -7.69 -13.36 3.40
CA GLY A 35 -7.87 -13.13 1.98
C GLY A 35 -9.24 -13.57 1.48
N ASN A 36 -9.81 -12.80 0.55
CA ASN A 36 -10.98 -13.24 -0.21
C ASN A 36 -10.90 -12.72 -1.64
N ASN A 37 -11.63 -13.38 -2.53
CA ASN A 37 -11.75 -12.97 -3.91
C ASN A 37 -13.16 -12.45 -4.16
N THR A 38 -13.26 -11.28 -4.76
CA THR A 38 -14.51 -10.66 -5.16
C THR A 38 -14.61 -10.73 -6.68
N ALA A 39 -15.64 -11.40 -7.17
CA ALA A 39 -15.90 -11.55 -8.60
C ALA A 39 -17.38 -11.42 -8.88
N THR A 40 -17.71 -11.09 -10.13
CA THR A 40 -19.07 -11.09 -10.61
C THR A 40 -19.23 -12.25 -11.61
N LEU A 41 -20.48 -12.71 -11.79
CA LEU A 41 -20.79 -13.70 -12.81
C LEU A 41 -20.80 -13.01 -14.18
N ALA A 42 -19.61 -12.77 -14.72
CA ALA A 42 -19.40 -12.13 -16.00
C ALA A 42 -18.75 -13.11 -16.97
N ARG A 43 -18.55 -12.70 -18.23
CA ARG A 43 -17.86 -13.54 -19.24
C ARG A 43 -16.40 -13.78 -18.86
N SER A 44 -15.78 -12.80 -18.21
CA SER A 44 -14.39 -12.91 -17.75
C SER A 44 -14.35 -13.53 -16.37
N LEU A 45 -13.35 -14.36 -16.11
CA LEU A 45 -13.05 -14.88 -14.78
C LEU A 45 -12.20 -13.93 -13.95
N SER A 46 -12.03 -12.69 -14.40
CA SER A 46 -11.27 -11.67 -13.66
C SER A 46 -11.88 -11.38 -12.27
N PHE A 47 -11.03 -11.09 -11.32
CA PHE A 47 -11.46 -10.88 -9.94
C PHE A 47 -10.54 -9.91 -9.21
N GLU A 48 -11.00 -9.45 -8.06
CA GLU A 48 -10.19 -8.65 -7.13
C GLU A 48 -9.86 -9.47 -5.91
N LYS A 49 -8.59 -9.54 -5.57
CA LYS A 49 -8.14 -10.11 -4.30
C LYS A 49 -8.17 -9.03 -3.25
N ARG A 50 -8.79 -9.31 -2.10
CA ARG A 50 -8.79 -8.46 -0.92
C ARG A 50 -8.15 -9.25 0.21
N TYR A 51 -7.16 -8.67 0.84
CA TYR A 51 -6.43 -9.38 1.87
C TYR A 51 -5.82 -8.43 2.90
N THR A 52 -5.46 -9.01 4.03
CA THR A 52 -4.67 -8.30 5.04
C THR A 52 -3.21 -8.70 4.88
N LEU A 53 -2.36 -7.71 4.67
CA LEU A 53 -0.91 -7.90 4.67
C LEU A 53 -0.39 -7.56 6.05
N ASN A 54 0.25 -8.52 6.70
CA ASN A 54 0.86 -8.34 8.01
C ASN A 54 2.36 -8.11 7.84
N VAL A 55 2.84 -7.03 8.44
CA VAL A 55 4.25 -6.66 8.45
C VAL A 55 4.71 -6.69 9.90
N VAL A 56 5.63 -7.59 10.21
CA VAL A 56 6.15 -7.74 11.57
C VAL A 56 7.63 -7.42 11.57
N VAL A 57 8.04 -6.51 12.43
CA VAL A 57 9.43 -6.15 12.64
C VAL A 57 9.78 -6.41 14.10
N THR A 58 10.76 -7.27 14.34
CA THR A 58 11.17 -7.64 15.70
C THR A 58 12.46 -6.94 16.09
N ASP A 59 12.61 -6.68 17.39
CA ASP A 59 13.83 -6.09 17.97
C ASP A 59 14.22 -4.76 17.34
N PHE A 60 13.23 -3.95 17.01
CA PHE A 60 13.46 -2.63 16.40
C PHE A 60 13.87 -1.63 17.49
N THR A 61 15.04 -1.00 17.32
CA THR A 61 15.66 -0.15 18.34
C THR A 61 15.54 1.34 18.06
N GLU A 62 14.99 1.70 16.91
CA GLU A 62 14.84 3.10 16.49
C GLU A 62 13.41 3.58 16.66
N ASP A 63 13.15 4.82 16.29
CA ASP A 63 11.81 5.41 16.34
C ASP A 63 10.87 4.65 15.40
N ILE A 64 9.72 4.26 15.91
CA ILE A 64 8.70 3.53 15.15
C ILE A 64 8.23 4.31 13.92
N ASP A 65 8.29 5.64 13.95
CA ASP A 65 7.93 6.46 12.80
C ASP A 65 8.82 6.20 11.59
N LEU A 66 10.04 5.71 11.81
CA LEU A 66 10.94 5.32 10.72
C LEU A 66 10.45 4.08 9.96
N LEU A 67 9.53 3.31 10.54
CA LEU A 67 8.80 2.25 9.85
C LEU A 67 7.51 2.79 9.22
N PHE A 68 6.79 3.64 9.92
CA PHE A 68 5.48 4.14 9.47
C PHE A 68 5.60 5.04 8.25
N VAL A 69 6.59 5.93 8.21
CA VAL A 69 6.73 6.88 7.10
C VAL A 69 6.97 6.18 5.76
N PRO A 70 7.89 5.20 5.64
CA PRO A 70 8.04 4.46 4.38
C PRO A 70 6.78 3.69 3.99
N VAL A 71 6.07 3.10 4.96
CA VAL A 71 4.81 2.40 4.68
C VAL A 71 3.76 3.37 4.15
N MET A 72 3.63 4.55 4.79
CA MET A 72 2.68 5.57 4.34
C MET A 72 3.01 6.08 2.94
N ALA A 73 4.29 6.30 2.65
CA ALA A 73 4.73 6.73 1.31
C ALA A 73 4.41 5.67 0.27
N TRP A 74 4.63 4.40 0.59
CA TRP A 74 4.29 3.29 -0.30
C TRP A 74 2.77 3.17 -0.53
N LEU A 75 1.96 3.32 0.54
CA LEU A 75 0.50 3.25 0.45
C LEU A 75 -0.08 4.35 -0.44
N ARG A 76 0.50 5.55 -0.39
CA ARG A 76 0.05 6.67 -1.21
C ARG A 76 0.08 6.34 -2.70
N VAL A 77 1.04 5.53 -3.13
CA VAL A 77 1.19 5.11 -4.53
C VAL A 77 0.44 3.82 -4.82
N ASN A 78 0.46 2.87 -3.90
CA ASN A 78 0.01 1.50 -4.16
C ASN A 78 -1.39 1.17 -3.63
N GLN A 79 -1.86 1.90 -2.62
CA GLN A 79 -3.19 1.69 -2.05
C GLN A 79 -3.75 3.03 -1.53
N PRO A 80 -3.95 4.02 -2.41
CA PRO A 80 -4.33 5.38 -1.97
C PRO A 80 -5.70 5.44 -1.28
N ASP A 81 -6.60 4.49 -1.53
CA ASP A 81 -7.92 4.45 -0.91
C ASP A 81 -7.88 4.27 0.61
N ILE A 82 -6.77 3.78 1.15
CA ILE A 82 -6.55 3.76 2.62
C ILE A 82 -6.65 5.18 3.18
N MET A 83 -6.21 6.17 2.42
CA MET A 83 -6.19 7.57 2.86
C MET A 83 -7.44 8.34 2.51
N THR A 84 -8.24 7.84 1.56
CA THR A 84 -9.36 8.59 0.98
C THR A 84 -10.75 8.09 1.40
N THR A 85 -10.85 6.88 1.94
CA THR A 85 -12.11 6.32 2.41
C THR A 85 -12.16 6.31 3.93
N GLU A 86 -13.36 6.37 4.50
CA GLU A 86 -13.52 6.30 5.94
C GLU A 86 -13.06 4.95 6.49
N GLU A 87 -13.42 3.87 5.84
CA GLU A 87 -12.98 2.53 6.22
C GLU A 87 -11.46 2.40 6.16
N GLY A 88 -10.86 2.90 5.08
CA GLY A 88 -9.41 2.88 4.92
C GLY A 88 -8.69 3.65 6.03
N ARG A 89 -9.21 4.83 6.39
CA ARG A 89 -8.61 5.63 7.47
C ARG A 89 -8.73 4.98 8.83
N LYS A 90 -9.80 4.23 9.09
CA LYS A 90 -10.02 3.57 10.38
C LYS A 90 -9.38 2.20 10.51
N LYS A 91 -9.39 1.41 9.43
CA LYS A 91 -9.04 -0.02 9.46
C LYS A 91 -7.93 -0.40 8.50
N GLY A 92 -7.58 0.47 7.56
CA GLY A 92 -6.64 0.15 6.50
C GLY A 92 -5.20 0.06 6.94
N PHE A 93 -4.82 0.75 8.01
CA PHE A 93 -3.50 0.71 8.61
C PHE A 93 -3.69 0.63 10.13
N VAL A 94 -3.60 -0.57 10.65
CA VAL A 94 -3.73 -0.85 12.09
C VAL A 94 -2.43 -1.43 12.58
N TRP A 95 -2.02 -1.06 13.78
CA TRP A 95 -0.75 -1.54 14.30
C TRP A 95 -0.81 -1.70 15.82
N TYR A 96 0.10 -2.51 16.33
CA TYR A 96 0.40 -2.57 17.76
C TYR A 96 1.88 -2.94 17.93
N ALA A 97 2.41 -2.65 19.11
CA ALA A 97 3.80 -2.89 19.40
C ALA A 97 3.95 -3.38 20.83
N ASP A 98 4.84 -4.36 21.01
CA ASP A 98 5.28 -4.81 22.31
C ASP A 98 6.61 -4.12 22.64
N ILE A 99 6.72 -3.58 23.86
CA ILE A 99 7.96 -2.99 24.32
C ILE A 99 8.74 -4.06 25.08
N ASN A 100 9.88 -4.44 24.54
CA ASN A 100 10.72 -5.47 25.14
C ASN A 100 11.50 -4.92 26.34
N ASN A 101 12.07 -5.80 27.16
CA ASN A 101 12.81 -5.40 28.37
C ASN A 101 14.04 -4.55 28.07
N ASP A 102 14.64 -4.70 26.89
CA ASP A 102 15.78 -3.90 26.45
C ASP A 102 15.37 -2.61 25.75
N SER A 103 14.10 -2.26 25.81
CA SER A 103 13.48 -1.09 25.16
C SER A 103 13.40 -1.17 23.63
N SER A 104 13.72 -2.31 23.04
CA SER A 104 13.40 -2.54 21.63
C SER A 104 11.91 -2.81 21.46
N LEU A 105 11.42 -2.70 20.23
CA LEU A 105 10.02 -2.89 19.91
C LEU A 105 9.83 -4.08 18.97
N ASP A 106 8.80 -4.87 19.24
CA ASP A 106 8.25 -5.80 18.25
C ASP A 106 6.98 -5.14 17.69
N VAL A 107 7.04 -4.74 16.45
CA VAL A 107 5.99 -3.97 15.78
C VAL A 107 5.23 -4.87 14.83
N SER A 108 3.90 -4.80 14.90
CA SER A 108 3.01 -5.53 13.99
C SER A 108 2.10 -4.53 13.29
N ILE A 109 2.15 -4.51 11.97
CA ILE A 109 1.33 -3.63 11.13
C ILE A 109 0.44 -4.50 10.26
N SER A 110 -0.85 -4.17 10.22
CA SER A 110 -1.83 -4.85 9.36
C SER A 110 -2.39 -3.87 8.36
N LEU A 111 -2.25 -4.18 7.09
CA LEU A 111 -2.68 -3.33 5.97
C LEU A 111 -3.77 -4.04 5.17
N LEU A 112 -4.87 -3.35 4.89
CA LEU A 112 -5.90 -3.84 4.00
C LEU A 112 -5.53 -3.48 2.56
N LEU A 113 -5.21 -4.48 1.76
CA LEU A 113 -4.77 -4.29 0.39
C LEU A 113 -5.69 -4.99 -0.59
N THR A 114 -5.68 -4.50 -1.82
CA THR A 114 -6.41 -5.11 -2.93
C THR A 114 -5.48 -5.27 -4.13
N GLU A 115 -5.70 -6.33 -4.92
CA GLU A 115 -5.02 -6.53 -6.18
C GLU A 115 -6.00 -7.11 -7.20
N ARG A 116 -5.89 -6.64 -8.42
CA ARG A 116 -6.71 -7.11 -9.51
C ARG A 116 -6.00 -8.19 -10.31
N THR A 117 -6.75 -9.22 -10.66
CA THR A 117 -6.29 -10.29 -11.54
C THR A 117 -7.18 -10.31 -12.77
N LEU A 118 -6.57 -10.08 -13.93
CA LEU A 118 -7.24 -10.13 -15.21
C LEU A 118 -7.08 -11.53 -15.78
N VAL A 119 -8.19 -12.12 -16.21
CA VAL A 119 -8.18 -13.45 -16.83
C VAL A 119 -8.79 -13.30 -18.23
N LYS A 120 -8.00 -13.65 -19.25
CA LYS A 120 -8.44 -13.64 -20.65
C LYS A 120 -8.42 -15.04 -21.20
N GLU A 121 -9.48 -15.39 -21.92
CA GLU A 121 -9.53 -16.64 -22.70
C GLU A 121 -9.09 -16.33 -24.13
N ALA A 122 -8.04 -17.00 -24.59
CA ALA A 122 -7.54 -16.89 -25.93
C ALA A 122 -6.92 -18.20 -26.35
N ASP A 123 -7.19 -18.63 -27.61
CA ASP A 123 -6.62 -19.85 -28.19
C ASP A 123 -6.87 -21.10 -27.35
N GLY A 124 -8.02 -21.19 -26.72
CA GLY A 124 -8.38 -22.33 -25.85
C GLY A 124 -7.66 -22.39 -24.52
N ALA A 125 -7.02 -21.30 -24.10
CA ALA A 125 -6.28 -21.23 -22.86
C ALA A 125 -6.69 -20.00 -22.04
N LEU A 126 -6.51 -20.09 -20.72
CA LEU A 126 -6.73 -18.97 -19.81
C LEU A 126 -5.39 -18.28 -19.56
N HIS A 127 -5.35 -16.98 -19.83
CA HIS A 127 -4.18 -16.14 -19.60
C HIS A 127 -4.43 -15.25 -18.40
N VAL A 128 -3.56 -15.36 -17.41
CA VAL A 128 -3.71 -14.70 -16.10
C VAL A 128 -2.67 -13.59 -15.99
N GLU A 129 -3.12 -12.40 -15.64
CA GLU A 129 -2.26 -11.23 -15.48
C GLU A 129 -2.64 -10.48 -14.21
N ASN A 130 -1.65 -10.18 -13.37
CA ASN A 130 -1.85 -9.32 -12.21
C ASN A 130 -1.66 -7.86 -12.62
N ILE A 131 -2.68 -7.05 -12.38
CA ILE A 131 -2.70 -5.66 -12.80
C ILE A 131 -2.15 -4.78 -11.68
N PRO A 132 -1.11 -3.97 -11.92
CA PRO A 132 -0.61 -3.04 -10.91
C PRO A 132 -1.63 -1.94 -10.62
N GLU A 133 -1.51 -1.33 -9.46
CA GLU A 133 -2.31 -0.17 -9.11
C GLU A 133 -2.10 0.91 -10.18
N PRO A 134 -3.18 1.56 -10.67
CA PRO A 134 -3.02 2.64 -11.63
C PRO A 134 -2.12 3.75 -11.04
N PRO A 135 -1.27 4.38 -11.84
CA PRO A 135 -0.48 5.51 -11.35
C PRO A 135 -1.41 6.61 -10.84
N PRO A 136 -0.98 7.36 -9.83
CA PRO A 136 -1.77 8.51 -9.39
C PRO A 136 -2.02 9.44 -10.58
N PRO A 137 -3.16 10.16 -10.60
CA PRO A 137 -3.42 11.10 -11.67
C PRO A 137 -2.20 12.02 -11.83
N GLY A 138 -1.80 12.24 -13.08
CA GLY A 138 -0.65 13.09 -13.39
C GLY A 138 -0.79 14.45 -12.70
N PRO A 139 0.30 15.22 -12.66
CA PRO A 139 0.24 16.52 -11.99
C PRO A 139 -0.91 17.35 -12.58
N VAL A 140 -1.93 17.52 -11.77
CA VAL A 140 -3.00 18.44 -12.10
C VAL A 140 -2.36 19.81 -12.16
N THR A 141 -2.56 20.52 -13.30
CA THR A 141 -2.19 21.92 -13.36
C THR A 141 -2.87 22.62 -12.18
N ARG A 142 -2.10 23.01 -11.20
CA ARG A 142 -2.66 23.68 -10.04
C ARG A 142 -2.86 25.13 -10.42
N PRO A 143 -4.12 25.63 -10.45
CA PRO A 143 -4.34 27.03 -10.69
C PRO A 143 -3.66 27.86 -9.60
N VAL A 144 -3.01 28.93 -9.99
CA VAL A 144 -2.32 29.87 -9.09
C VAL A 144 -3.06 31.18 -8.95
N GLU A 145 -4.23 31.29 -9.56
CA GLU A 145 -5.08 32.48 -9.49
C GLU A 145 -6.52 32.10 -9.20
N MET A 146 -7.20 32.95 -8.46
CA MET A 146 -8.63 32.84 -8.24
C MET A 146 -9.33 34.09 -8.74
N TRP A 147 -10.34 33.91 -9.57
CA TRP A 147 -11.13 34.98 -10.15
C TRP A 147 -12.59 34.83 -9.71
N SER A 148 -13.24 35.94 -9.45
CA SER A 148 -14.65 36.00 -9.12
C SER A 148 -15.31 37.17 -9.84
N ASN A 149 -16.40 36.95 -10.54
CA ASN A 149 -17.16 37.97 -11.27
C ASN A 149 -16.31 38.82 -12.23
N GLY A 150 -15.36 38.15 -12.89
CA GLY A 150 -14.48 38.82 -13.86
C GLY A 150 -13.31 39.57 -13.27
N GLU A 151 -13.12 39.53 -11.96
CA GLU A 151 -12.01 40.15 -11.26
C GLU A 151 -11.10 39.14 -10.57
N ARG A 152 -9.79 39.36 -10.62
CA ARG A 152 -8.83 38.49 -9.93
C ARG A 152 -8.87 38.80 -8.43
N VAL A 153 -9.26 37.85 -7.64
CA VAL A 153 -9.36 37.94 -6.19
C VAL A 153 -8.03 37.62 -5.51
N SER A 154 -7.29 36.66 -6.03
CA SER A 154 -6.01 36.28 -5.44
C SER A 154 -5.10 35.61 -6.47
N LYS A 155 -3.81 35.69 -6.18
CA LYS A 155 -2.76 34.98 -6.89
C LYS A 155 -1.73 34.50 -5.88
N TRP A 156 -1.24 33.30 -6.08
CA TRP A 156 -0.25 32.71 -5.17
C TRP A 156 0.79 31.91 -5.96
N ASP A 157 1.93 31.67 -5.34
CA ASP A 157 2.98 30.85 -5.92
C ASP A 157 2.73 29.38 -5.58
N GLU A 158 3.09 28.47 -6.50
CA GLU A 158 3.06 27.05 -6.23
C GLU A 158 4.08 26.63 -5.17
#